data_afc0f9e7a6c03bee07d51f0f6a1c2d9a
#
_entry.id   afc0f9e7a6c03bee07d51f0f6a1c2d9a
#
_cell.length_a   1.000
_cell.length_b   1.000
_cell.length_c   1.000
_cell.angle_alpha   90.00
_cell.angle_beta   90.00
_cell.angle_gamma   90.00
#
_symmetry.space_group_name_H-M   'P 1'
#
loop_
_entity.id
_entity.type
_entity.pdbx_description
1 polymer ?
#
loop_
_entity_poly.entity_id
_entity_poly.type
_entity_poly.pdbx_seq_one_letter_code
_entity_poly.pdbx_strand_id
1 'polypeptide(L)'
;MNQKIFIKTFGCQMNEYDTNRIYDAVKKIGYKKTENYEEANCYILNTCHIRDKAKEKVYHDIGRVKKSFRFKQKPLVIIAGCVAQAENQEMLKREPYIDLVVGPQAYHKINDMILDYQEKKKKKKKQSLMQFLNLNILVKLKINLERFHHF
;
A
#
# COMPACT_ATOMS: atom_id res chain seq x y z
N MET A 1 2.92 17.45 -4.84
CA MET A 1 3.72 16.49 -4.06
C MET A 1 4.39 15.50 -4.98
N ASN A 2 5.68 15.35 -4.86
CA ASN A 2 6.43 14.37 -5.65
C ASN A 2 6.26 12.97 -5.06
N GLN A 3 5.28 12.23 -5.56
CA GLN A 3 5.13 10.82 -5.20
C GLN A 3 6.03 9.95 -6.07
N LYS A 4 6.84 9.13 -5.44
CA LYS A 4 7.79 8.23 -6.11
C LYS A 4 7.27 6.81 -6.10
N ILE A 5 7.43 6.11 -7.23
CA ILE A 5 7.07 4.72 -7.40
C ILE A 5 8.28 3.87 -7.74
N PHE A 6 8.40 2.75 -7.06
CA PHE A 6 9.38 1.71 -7.39
C PHE A 6 8.65 0.46 -7.86
N ILE A 7 9.03 -0.04 -9.03
CA ILE A 7 8.46 -1.27 -9.60
C ILE A 7 9.58 -2.30 -9.72
N LYS A 8 9.43 -3.41 -9.01
CA LYS A 8 10.30 -4.56 -9.14
C LYS A 8 9.64 -5.60 -10.02
N THR A 9 10.33 -5.98 -11.09
CA THR A 9 9.83 -6.96 -12.07
C THR A 9 10.53 -8.30 -11.88
N PHE A 10 9.74 -9.34 -11.73
CA PHE A 10 10.23 -10.72 -11.71
C PHE A 10 9.82 -11.41 -12.99
N GLY A 11 10.74 -12.03 -13.71
CA GLY A 11 10.46 -12.92 -14.82
C GLY A 11 10.94 -12.42 -16.18
N CYS A 12 10.15 -12.70 -17.23
CA CYS A 12 10.56 -12.56 -18.61
C CYS A 12 10.28 -11.17 -19.24
N GLN A 13 10.63 -11.00 -20.51
CA GLN A 13 10.43 -9.76 -21.28
C GLN A 13 8.96 -9.29 -21.32
N MET A 14 7.99 -10.19 -21.28
CA MET A 14 6.58 -9.81 -21.23
C MET A 14 6.23 -9.02 -19.97
N ASN A 15 6.89 -9.31 -18.86
CA ASN A 15 6.70 -8.57 -17.62
C ASN A 15 7.31 -7.18 -17.66
N GLU A 16 8.36 -6.98 -18.41
CA GLU A 16 8.92 -5.62 -18.66
C GLU A 16 7.94 -4.76 -19.42
N TYR A 17 7.24 -5.32 -20.40
CA TYR A 17 6.18 -4.63 -21.13
C TYR A 17 5.03 -4.24 -20.20
N ASP A 18 4.59 -5.15 -19.38
CA ASP A 18 3.54 -4.89 -18.38
C ASP A 18 3.98 -3.85 -17.35
N THR A 19 5.23 -3.90 -16.93
CA THR A 19 5.82 -2.90 -16.03
C THR A 19 5.76 -1.50 -16.64
N ASN A 20 6.09 -1.38 -17.92
CA ASN A 20 6.00 -0.10 -18.63
C ASN A 20 4.55 0.39 -18.75
N ARG A 21 3.60 -0.50 -18.99
CA ARG A 21 2.17 -0.16 -19.02
C ARG A 21 1.69 0.34 -17.65
N ILE A 22 2.07 -0.33 -16.57
CA ILE A 22 1.74 0.09 -15.20
C ILE A 22 2.35 1.46 -14.93
N TYR A 23 3.61 1.66 -15.30
CA TYR A 23 4.31 2.92 -15.12
C TYR A 23 3.65 4.08 -15.86
N ASP A 24 3.30 3.87 -17.13
CA ASP A 24 2.59 4.87 -17.94
C ASP A 24 1.22 5.23 -17.34
N ALA A 25 0.54 4.27 -16.79
CA ALA A 25 -0.74 4.50 -16.11
C ALA A 25 -0.57 5.35 -14.84
N VAL A 26 0.34 4.97 -13.95
CA VAL A 26 0.53 5.67 -12.67
C VAL A 26 1.19 7.04 -12.82
N LYS A 27 1.93 7.27 -13.90
CA LYS A 27 2.47 8.58 -14.26
C LYS A 27 1.37 9.62 -14.43
N LYS A 28 0.21 9.24 -14.94
CA LYS A 28 -0.95 10.11 -15.13
C LYS A 28 -1.50 10.66 -13.81
N ILE A 29 -1.32 9.97 -12.70
CA ILE A 29 -1.76 10.40 -11.37
C ILE A 29 -0.63 11.00 -10.52
N GLY A 30 0.50 11.34 -11.14
CA GLY A 30 1.57 12.11 -10.52
C GLY A 30 2.73 11.32 -9.92
N TYR A 31 2.80 10.02 -10.15
CA TYR A 31 3.94 9.22 -9.72
C TYR A 31 5.15 9.36 -10.63
N LYS A 32 6.31 9.48 -10.03
CA LYS A 32 7.61 9.47 -10.73
C LYS A 32 8.37 8.20 -10.39
N LYS A 33 9.02 7.60 -11.40
CA LYS A 33 9.84 6.41 -11.21
C LYS A 33 11.05 6.73 -10.34
N THR A 34 11.37 5.84 -9.39
CA THR A 34 12.63 5.86 -8.63
C THR A 34 13.34 4.51 -8.74
N GLU A 35 14.66 4.55 -8.74
CA GLU A 35 15.49 3.35 -8.66
C GLU A 35 15.78 2.95 -7.21
N ASN A 36 15.50 3.81 -6.26
CA ASN A 36 15.68 3.55 -4.84
C ASN A 36 14.34 3.25 -4.16
N TYR A 37 14.13 2.00 -3.78
CA TYR A 37 12.89 1.59 -3.12
C TYR A 37 12.69 2.22 -1.74
N GLU A 38 13.74 2.64 -1.06
CA GLU A 38 13.64 3.29 0.25
C GLU A 38 13.00 4.67 0.21
N GLU A 39 13.00 5.31 -0.95
CA GLU A 39 12.36 6.61 -1.19
C GLU A 39 10.95 6.49 -1.75
N ALA A 40 10.48 5.28 -2.06
CA ALA A 40 9.22 5.07 -2.74
C ALA A 40 8.02 5.29 -1.82
N ASN A 41 7.02 5.99 -2.32
CA ASN A 41 5.70 6.10 -1.70
C ASN A 41 4.78 4.95 -2.15
N CYS A 42 5.07 4.34 -3.29
CA CYS A 42 4.39 3.16 -3.82
C CYS A 42 5.42 2.12 -4.24
N TYR A 43 5.23 0.90 -3.81
CA TYR A 43 6.08 -0.24 -4.12
C TYR A 43 5.25 -1.29 -4.86
N ILE A 44 5.59 -1.56 -6.11
CA ILE A 44 4.91 -2.57 -6.93
C ILE A 44 5.84 -3.74 -7.21
N LEU A 45 5.35 -4.93 -6.91
CA LEU A 45 5.98 -6.19 -7.30
C LEU A 45 5.21 -6.76 -8.48
N ASN A 46 5.79 -6.68 -9.68
CA ASN A 46 5.24 -7.28 -10.87
C ASN A 46 5.79 -8.69 -11.03
N THR A 47 4.94 -9.70 -10.84
CA THR A 47 5.32 -11.10 -10.78
C THR A 47 4.85 -11.85 -12.02
N CYS A 48 5.75 -12.62 -12.62
CA CYS A 48 5.41 -13.62 -13.62
C CYS A 48 5.03 -14.93 -12.92
N HIS A 49 4.46 -15.79 -13.68
CA HIS A 49 3.90 -17.11 -13.40
C HIS A 49 4.25 -17.86 -12.10
N ILE A 50 3.27 -18.59 -11.67
CA ILE A 50 2.96 -19.47 -10.55
C ILE A 50 3.93 -20.65 -10.39
N ARG A 51 5.18 -20.41 -10.09
CA ARG A 51 6.01 -21.42 -9.44
C ARG A 51 6.12 -21.10 -7.96
N ASP A 52 6.03 -22.09 -7.10
CA ASP A 52 6.10 -21.92 -5.65
C ASP A 52 7.30 -21.07 -5.19
N LYS A 53 8.42 -21.22 -5.90
CA LYS A 53 9.63 -20.41 -5.70
C LYS A 53 9.41 -18.90 -5.98
N ALA A 54 8.53 -18.54 -6.90
CA ALA A 54 8.25 -17.14 -7.20
C ALA A 54 7.41 -16.49 -6.09
N LYS A 55 6.49 -17.23 -5.49
CA LYS A 55 5.74 -16.77 -4.32
C LYS A 55 6.65 -16.48 -3.13
N GLU A 56 7.57 -17.38 -2.81
CA GLU A 56 8.51 -17.21 -1.72
C GLU A 56 9.37 -15.96 -1.92
N LYS A 57 9.81 -15.68 -3.14
CA LYS A 57 10.54 -14.46 -3.47
C LYS A 57 9.72 -13.20 -3.19
N VAL A 58 8.44 -13.21 -3.53
CA VAL A 58 7.53 -12.09 -3.24
C VAL A 58 7.44 -11.83 -1.74
N TYR A 59 7.20 -12.86 -0.94
CA TYR A 59 7.13 -12.72 0.51
C TYR A 59 8.45 -12.30 1.12
N HIS A 60 9.56 -12.79 0.60
CA HIS A 60 10.90 -12.39 1.03
C HIS A 60 11.17 -10.90 0.76
N ASP A 61 10.80 -10.41 -0.41
CA ASP A 61 10.93 -8.99 -0.76
C ASP A 61 10.02 -8.11 0.07
N ILE A 62 8.81 -8.54 0.35
CA ILE A 62 7.90 -7.83 1.26
C ILE A 62 8.51 -7.74 2.67
N GLY A 63 9.10 -8.82 3.15
CA GLY A 63 9.82 -8.82 4.42
C GLY A 63 10.97 -7.82 4.46
N ARG A 64 11.70 -7.68 3.35
CA ARG A 64 12.75 -6.68 3.20
C ARG A 64 12.21 -5.26 3.22
N VAL A 65 11.13 -4.99 2.52
CA VAL A 65 10.44 -3.69 2.52
C VAL A 65 9.93 -3.35 3.92
N LYS A 66 9.28 -4.29 4.60
CA LYS A 66 8.86 -4.13 6.00
C LYS A 66 10.01 -3.67 6.91
N LYS A 67 11.15 -4.32 6.77
CA LYS A 67 12.33 -4.02 7.56
C LYS A 67 12.88 -2.63 7.27
N SER A 68 12.95 -2.25 5.99
CA SER A 68 13.43 -0.93 5.56
C SER A 68 12.53 0.22 5.99
N PHE A 69 11.22 -0.01 6.03
CA PHE A 69 10.23 1.01 6.41
C PHE A 69 9.75 0.91 7.87
N ARG A 70 10.47 0.19 8.70
CA ARG A 70 10.09 -0.01 10.12
C ARG A 70 9.92 1.30 10.89
N PHE A 71 10.76 2.29 10.59
CA PHE A 71 10.77 3.61 11.26
C PHE A 71 10.34 4.74 10.33
N LYS A 72 9.85 4.42 9.13
CA LYS A 72 9.38 5.37 8.12
C LYS A 72 7.91 5.13 7.83
N GLN A 73 7.29 6.07 7.13
CA GLN A 73 5.93 5.90 6.64
C GLN A 73 5.87 4.72 5.65
N LYS A 74 4.96 3.78 5.91
CA LYS A 74 4.74 2.62 5.05
C LYS A 74 4.34 3.04 3.64
N PRO A 75 5.02 2.53 2.58
CA PRO A 75 4.58 2.76 1.21
C PRO A 75 3.32 1.97 0.89
N LEU A 76 2.63 2.37 -0.17
CA LEU A 76 1.56 1.56 -0.76
C LEU A 76 2.19 0.34 -1.43
N VAL A 77 1.86 -0.87 -0.97
CA VAL A 77 2.41 -2.13 -1.51
C VAL A 77 1.38 -2.79 -2.41
N ILE A 78 1.73 -2.97 -3.68
CA ILE A 78 0.86 -3.55 -4.70
C ILE A 78 1.57 -4.78 -5.30
N ILE A 79 0.85 -5.89 -5.34
CA ILE A 79 1.28 -7.07 -6.09
C ILE A 79 0.54 -7.07 -7.42
N ALA A 80 1.30 -7.12 -8.51
CA ALA A 80 0.77 -7.15 -9.87
C ALA A 80 1.24 -8.40 -10.62
N GLY A 81 0.47 -8.83 -11.60
CA GLY A 81 0.84 -9.93 -12.47
C GLY A 81 -0.05 -11.18 -12.33
N CYS A 82 0.36 -12.26 -12.99
CA CYS A 82 -0.45 -13.48 -13.08
C CYS A 82 -0.68 -14.18 -11.72
N VAL A 83 0.29 -14.13 -10.83
CA VAL A 83 0.15 -14.66 -9.46
C VAL A 83 -0.93 -13.91 -8.68
N ALA A 84 -0.99 -12.60 -8.88
CA ALA A 84 -1.99 -11.76 -8.25
C ALA A 84 -3.43 -12.16 -8.64
N GLN A 85 -3.64 -12.57 -9.88
CA GLN A 85 -4.96 -12.97 -10.35
C GLN A 85 -5.42 -14.32 -9.76
N ALA A 86 -4.48 -15.26 -9.60
CA ALA A 86 -4.80 -16.61 -9.13
C ALA A 86 -5.03 -16.69 -7.62
N GLU A 87 -4.36 -15.85 -6.82
CA GLU A 87 -4.29 -16.00 -5.36
C GLU A 87 -4.61 -14.71 -4.58
N ASN A 88 -5.36 -13.81 -5.16
CA ASN A 88 -5.68 -12.50 -4.64
C ASN A 88 -6.00 -12.49 -3.13
N GLN A 89 -6.99 -13.29 -2.71
CA GLN A 89 -7.45 -13.28 -1.32
C GLN A 89 -6.50 -13.97 -0.36
N GLU A 90 -5.84 -15.04 -0.79
CA GLU A 90 -4.87 -15.76 0.03
C GLU A 90 -3.64 -14.90 0.34
N MET A 91 -3.15 -14.17 -0.66
CA MET A 91 -2.01 -13.27 -0.47
C MET A 91 -2.31 -12.16 0.52
N LEU A 92 -3.48 -11.55 0.44
CA LEU A 92 -3.90 -10.50 1.37
C LEU A 92 -4.07 -11.02 2.80
N LYS A 93 -4.58 -12.25 2.97
CA LYS A 93 -4.72 -12.89 4.28
C LYS A 93 -3.38 -13.30 4.88
N ARG A 94 -2.49 -13.84 4.05
CA ARG A 94 -1.18 -14.33 4.48
C ARG A 94 -0.23 -13.20 4.85
N GLU A 95 -0.29 -12.10 4.11
CA GLU A 95 0.57 -10.95 4.33
C GLU A 95 -0.23 -9.64 4.35
N PRO A 96 -0.66 -9.18 5.53
CA PRO A 96 -1.43 -7.94 5.68
C PRO A 96 -0.70 -6.67 5.25
N TYR A 97 0.62 -6.75 5.05
CA TYR A 97 1.42 -5.65 4.56
C TYR A 97 1.12 -5.29 3.10
N ILE A 98 0.58 -6.24 2.33
CA ILE A 98 0.10 -6.03 0.97
C ILE A 98 -1.22 -5.25 1.03
N ASP A 99 -1.28 -4.12 0.33
CA ASP A 99 -2.46 -3.26 0.32
C ASP A 99 -3.40 -3.59 -0.85
N LEU A 100 -2.84 -3.83 -2.03
CA LEU A 100 -3.59 -4.11 -3.25
C LEU A 100 -2.98 -5.26 -4.04
N VAL A 101 -3.83 -5.98 -4.73
CA VAL A 101 -3.46 -7.06 -5.64
C VAL A 101 -4.15 -6.83 -6.98
N VAL A 102 -3.37 -6.72 -8.06
CA VAL A 102 -3.87 -6.33 -9.39
C VAL A 102 -3.46 -7.38 -10.43
N GLY A 103 -4.43 -8.05 -11.02
CA GLY A 103 -4.19 -8.97 -12.12
C GLY A 103 -3.94 -8.23 -13.45
N PRO A 104 -3.39 -8.93 -14.48
CA PRO A 104 -3.08 -8.30 -15.76
C PRO A 104 -4.29 -7.67 -16.46
N GLN A 105 -5.46 -8.24 -16.27
CA GLN A 105 -6.71 -7.74 -16.85
C GLN A 105 -7.19 -6.44 -16.20
N ALA A 106 -6.70 -6.11 -15.01
CA ALA A 106 -7.09 -4.94 -14.25
C ALA A 106 -6.07 -3.80 -14.28
N TYR A 107 -5.02 -3.88 -15.09
CA TYR A 107 -4.01 -2.81 -15.17
C TYR A 107 -4.59 -1.47 -15.61
N HIS A 108 -5.62 -1.47 -16.45
CA HIS A 108 -6.32 -0.24 -16.84
C HIS A 108 -7.07 0.43 -15.69
N LYS A 109 -7.35 -0.30 -14.62
CA LYS A 109 -8.04 0.19 -13.41
C LYS A 109 -7.08 0.51 -12.25
N ILE A 110 -5.78 0.34 -12.45
CA ILE A 110 -4.81 0.49 -11.35
C ILE A 110 -4.85 1.89 -10.74
N ASN A 111 -5.04 2.92 -11.54
CA ASN A 111 -5.15 4.29 -11.04
C ASN A 111 -6.38 4.49 -10.16
N ASP A 112 -7.52 3.98 -10.58
CA ASP A 112 -8.76 4.05 -9.81
C ASP A 112 -8.64 3.29 -8.48
N MET A 113 -7.98 2.13 -8.50
CA MET A 113 -7.73 1.34 -7.31
C MET A 113 -6.80 2.07 -6.32
N ILE A 114 -5.74 2.70 -6.82
CA ILE A 114 -4.81 3.47 -6.00
C ILE A 114 -5.51 4.68 -5.37
N LEU A 115 -6.25 5.44 -6.16
CA LEU A 115 -6.98 6.62 -5.69
C LEU A 115 -8.04 6.26 -4.66
N ASP A 116 -8.80 5.20 -4.89
CA ASP A 116 -9.78 4.66 -3.96
C ASP A 116 -9.15 4.25 -2.62
N TYR A 117 -8.03 3.55 -2.68
CA TYR A 117 -7.29 3.16 -1.49
C TYR A 117 -6.80 4.38 -0.71
N GLN A 118 -6.27 5.39 -1.38
CA GLN A 118 -5.79 6.61 -0.74
C GLN A 118 -6.93 7.39 -0.07
N GLU A 119 -8.10 7.47 -0.71
CA GLU A 119 -9.28 8.11 -0.13
C GLU A 119 -9.79 7.36 1.11
N LYS A 120 -9.88 6.05 1.04
CA LYS A 120 -10.27 5.21 2.19
C LYS A 120 -9.30 5.37 3.35
N LYS A 121 -8.01 5.42 3.07
CA LYS A 121 -6.97 5.65 4.08
C LYS A 121 -7.10 7.03 4.72
N LYS A 122 -7.36 8.09 3.95
CA LYS A 122 -7.59 9.44 4.46
C LYS A 122 -8.84 9.52 5.33
N LYS A 123 -9.95 8.91 4.92
CA LYS A 123 -11.20 8.85 5.68
C LYS A 123 -11.00 8.13 7.00
N LYS A 124 -10.32 6.99 6.99
CA LYS A 124 -10.03 6.19 8.18
C LYS A 124 -9.15 6.95 9.17
N LYS A 125 -8.13 7.65 8.68
CA LYS A 125 -7.24 8.50 9.49
C LYS A 125 -8.01 9.67 10.12
N LYS A 126 -8.86 10.33 9.35
CA LYS A 126 -9.71 11.44 9.83
C LYS A 126 -10.70 10.96 10.90
N GLN A 127 -11.35 9.82 10.70
CA GLN A 127 -12.27 9.24 11.65
C GLN A 127 -11.57 8.85 12.96
N SER A 128 -10.41 8.23 12.89
CA SER A 128 -9.59 7.89 14.05
C SER A 128 -9.14 9.13 14.82
N LEU A 129 -8.74 10.18 14.13
CA LEU A 129 -8.36 11.46 14.73
C LEU A 129 -9.56 12.12 15.44
N MET A 130 -10.73 12.12 14.82
CA MET A 130 -11.97 12.66 15.44
C MET A 130 -12.37 11.89 16.68
N GLN A 131 -12.27 10.55 16.67
CA GLN A 131 -12.51 9.73 17.84
C GLN A 131 -11.54 10.06 18.99
N PHE A 132 -10.26 10.23 18.68
CA PHE A 132 -9.24 10.61 19.65
C PHE A 132 -9.52 12.00 20.26
N LEU A 133 -9.88 13.00 19.43
CA LEU A 133 -10.24 14.34 19.89
C LEU A 133 -11.51 14.34 20.77
N ASN A 134 -12.53 13.59 20.38
CA ASN A 134 -13.76 13.44 21.18
C ASN A 134 -13.48 12.78 22.54
N LEU A 135 -12.64 11.76 22.56
CA LEU A 135 -12.23 11.12 23.80
C LEU A 135 -11.51 12.08 24.74
N ASN A 136 -10.60 12.90 24.21
CA ASN A 136 -9.86 13.89 25.00
C ASN A 136 -10.79 14.99 25.55
N ILE A 137 -11.78 15.43 24.79
CA ILE A 137 -12.79 16.39 25.25
C ILE A 137 -13.61 15.79 26.39
N LEU A 138 -14.08 14.53 26.25
CA LEU A 138 -14.84 13.83 27.30
C LEU A 138 -14.03 13.66 28.56
N VAL A 139 -12.75 13.31 28.48
CA VAL A 139 -11.85 13.18 29.63
C VAL A 139 -11.67 14.53 30.34
N LYS A 140 -11.46 15.62 29.58
CA LYS A 140 -11.35 16.97 30.15
C LYS A 140 -12.64 17.43 30.84
N LEU A 141 -13.79 17.16 30.25
CA LEU A 141 -15.08 17.47 30.86
C LEU A 141 -15.30 16.69 32.16
N LYS A 142 -14.94 15.40 32.18
CA LYS A 142 -15.06 14.57 33.38
C LYS A 142 -14.16 15.09 34.50
N ILE A 143 -12.93 15.45 34.25
CA ILE A 143 -11.99 16.01 35.22
C ILE A 143 -12.51 17.33 35.77
N ASN A 144 -13.10 18.19 34.95
CA ASN A 144 -13.67 19.45 35.39
C ASN A 144 -14.90 19.25 36.27
N LEU A 145 -15.74 18.27 35.96
CA LEU A 145 -16.90 17.93 36.78
C LEU A 145 -16.50 17.39 38.17
N GLU A 146 -15.46 16.57 38.22
CA GLU A 146 -14.93 16.08 39.51
C GLU A 146 -14.32 17.19 40.38
N ARG A 147 -13.70 18.19 39.73
CA ARG A 147 -13.19 19.39 40.43
C ARG A 147 -14.30 20.23 41.03
N PHE A 148 -15.47 20.31 40.40
CA PHE A 148 -16.61 21.07 40.92
C PHE A 148 -17.34 20.37 42.08
N HIS A 149 -17.20 19.06 42.28
CA HIS A 149 -17.80 18.32 43.35
C HIS A 149 -16.99 18.30 44.67
N HIS A 150 -15.79 18.87 44.67
CA HIS A 150 -14.93 18.98 45.85
C HIS A 150 -14.97 20.36 46.56
N PHE A 151 -15.90 21.20 46.13
CA PHE A 151 -16.16 22.46 46.84
C PHE A 151 -17.49 22.35 47.59
#